data_d069990a1da545addc6ec43562e08fb3
#
_entry.id   d069990a1da545addc6ec43562e08fb3
#
_cell.length_a   1.000
_cell.length_b   1.000
_cell.length_c   1.000
_cell.angle_alpha   90.00
_cell.angle_beta   90.00
_cell.angle_gamma   90.00
#
_symmetry.space_group_name_H-M   'P 1'
#
loop_
_entity.id
_entity.type
_entity.pdbx_description
1 polymer ?
#
loop_
_entity_poly.entity_id
_entity_poly.type
_entity_poly.pdbx_seq_one_letter_code
_entity_poly.pdbx_strand_id
1 'polypeptide(L)'
;MPFHRTSSPTSLRCNTLSSLVITRSADHPRHPLASRARVLLSSVFGPYAQDDEYGSRAMNPMELYHNQVTRAQHVFSLRMFHRSWGLMLIQRNINAPCTLLDFPSMDRFVQELVANKYDIVGIGAIQPNVGKVKKMCELVREHLPEATIVVGGHVANTPGLDKIIDADYIVKGEGVRWMRRFLSEDEDKPIRHPHVLSGIGGRSMGVTIREKRGSTAATLIPTVGCPLGCNFCATSAMFGGKGKFVHFYETGDELFDVMCELEAALHVKSFFVMDENFLAYRKRALRLLELMEEHDKSWALYLFSSANILRRYTIEQLVSLGVSWVWMGLEGDDAHYAKLKGINTRELVRTLQSHGIRVLGSTIIGLEEHTPENIDAAIEHAVSYDTEFHQFMLYTPIAGTPLYEEHLQKGTLLDSVEAPPADHHGQFKFAHRHPHIKNGQETEFLLRAFNRDFKINGPSIVRVVRTTLQGWQRYKNHPDRRIRRRFRWEARGLSFSFAGAVWAARRWFRSDPIINPKVTRVLKDLYQEFGLKARVAGPLVGRYIRFRLRREARRLRRGWTYEPPTFCDVTNQ
;
A
#
# COMPACT_ATOMS: atom_id res chain seq x y z
N MET A 1 -15.29 -23.49 57.28
CA MET A 1 -15.12 -24.66 56.37
C MET A 1 -14.84 -24.13 54.97
N PRO A 2 -13.72 -24.51 54.34
CA PRO A 2 -13.23 -23.93 53.12
C PRO A 2 -13.68 -24.72 51.90
N PHE A 3 -13.86 -24.05 50.75
CA PHE A 3 -13.77 -24.67 49.44
C PHE A 3 -12.80 -23.91 48.55
N HIS A 4 -11.60 -24.46 48.47
CA HIS A 4 -10.66 -24.24 47.38
C HIS A 4 -11.24 -24.74 46.07
N ARG A 5 -11.21 -23.92 45.02
CA ARG A 5 -11.04 -24.37 43.64
C ARG A 5 -10.07 -23.44 42.91
N THR A 6 -8.89 -23.96 42.77
CA THR A 6 -7.87 -23.51 41.80
C THR A 6 -8.36 -23.84 40.40
N SER A 7 -8.48 -22.82 39.53
CA SER A 7 -8.58 -23.01 38.10
C SER A 7 -7.36 -22.33 37.44
N SER A 8 -6.46 -23.17 36.97
CA SER A 8 -5.33 -22.81 36.13
C SER A 8 -5.79 -22.10 34.84
N PRO A 9 -5.04 -21.12 34.30
CA PRO A 9 -5.34 -20.55 33.03
C PRO A 9 -4.97 -21.51 31.91
N THR A 10 -5.96 -21.96 31.18
CA THR A 10 -5.82 -22.73 29.95
C THR A 10 -5.10 -21.83 28.93
N SER A 11 -3.87 -22.19 28.61
CA SER A 11 -3.13 -21.63 27.51
C SER A 11 -3.91 -21.83 26.20
N LEU A 12 -4.42 -20.77 25.62
CA LEU A 12 -4.93 -20.77 24.25
C LEU A 12 -3.73 -21.05 23.33
N ARG A 13 -3.54 -22.30 22.97
CA ARG A 13 -2.64 -22.68 21.88
C ARG A 13 -3.15 -22.02 20.62
N CYS A 14 -2.31 -21.18 20.05
CA CYS A 14 -2.46 -20.58 18.73
C CYS A 14 -2.63 -21.72 17.71
N ASN A 15 -3.83 -21.88 17.16
CA ASN A 15 -4.06 -22.80 16.05
C ASN A 15 -3.31 -22.27 14.84
N THR A 16 -2.20 -22.90 14.51
CA THR A 16 -1.48 -22.72 13.25
C THR A 16 -2.43 -22.96 12.08
N LEU A 17 -2.66 -21.91 11.31
CA LEU A 17 -3.38 -21.98 10.05
C LEU A 17 -2.57 -22.82 9.07
N SER A 18 -3.09 -23.99 8.70
CA SER A 18 -2.67 -24.68 7.50
C SER A 18 -2.93 -23.77 6.29
N SER A 19 -1.88 -23.41 5.57
CA SER A 19 -1.97 -22.73 4.28
C SER A 19 -2.86 -23.57 3.36
N LEU A 20 -3.93 -22.96 2.81
CA LEU A 20 -4.74 -23.58 1.78
C LEU A 20 -3.90 -23.63 0.50
N VAL A 21 -3.30 -24.76 0.25
CA VAL A 21 -2.58 -25.07 -0.99
C VAL A 21 -3.55 -25.81 -1.88
N ILE A 22 -3.89 -25.24 -3.03
CA ILE A 22 -4.54 -26.00 -4.10
C ILE A 22 -3.39 -26.65 -4.88
N THR A 23 -3.18 -27.94 -4.60
CA THR A 23 -2.21 -28.76 -5.33
C THR A 23 -2.95 -29.83 -6.12
N ARG A 24 -2.36 -30.34 -7.19
CA ARG A 24 -2.81 -31.55 -7.88
C ARG A 24 -2.70 -32.81 -6.99
N SER A 25 -2.06 -32.72 -5.79
CA SER A 25 -1.89 -33.82 -4.82
C SER A 25 -2.17 -33.34 -3.40
N ALA A 26 -2.72 -34.21 -2.55
CA ALA A 26 -3.15 -33.94 -1.18
C ALA A 26 -2.01 -33.82 -0.15
N ASP A 27 -0.78 -34.24 -0.49
CA ASP A 27 0.41 -34.14 0.37
C ASP A 27 1.14 -32.82 0.15
N HIS A 28 1.72 -32.29 1.23
CA HIS A 28 2.55 -31.09 1.16
C HIS A 28 3.73 -31.33 0.21
N PRO A 29 3.77 -30.68 -0.97
CA PRO A 29 4.79 -30.97 -1.96
C PRO A 29 6.17 -30.57 -1.45
N ARG A 30 7.16 -31.40 -1.78
CA ARG A 30 8.58 -31.11 -1.53
C ARG A 30 9.36 -31.20 -2.85
N HIS A 31 10.23 -30.23 -3.10
CA HIS A 31 11.07 -30.27 -4.27
C HIS A 31 12.19 -31.31 -4.10
N PRO A 32 12.49 -32.15 -5.12
CA PRO A 32 13.50 -33.22 -5.00
C PRO A 32 14.89 -32.72 -4.63
N LEU A 33 15.28 -31.53 -5.13
CA LEU A 33 16.59 -30.93 -4.84
C LEU A 33 16.63 -30.21 -3.48
N ALA A 34 15.48 -30.06 -2.81
CA ALA A 34 15.36 -29.35 -1.53
C ALA A 34 16.07 -27.96 -1.58
N SER A 35 16.83 -27.59 -0.56
CA SER A 35 17.57 -26.32 -0.50
C SER A 35 18.71 -26.17 -1.51
N ARG A 36 19.01 -27.20 -2.30
CA ARG A 36 19.99 -27.13 -3.40
C ARG A 36 19.36 -26.60 -4.70
N ALA A 37 18.03 -26.52 -4.78
CA ALA A 37 17.34 -26.00 -5.95
C ALA A 37 17.71 -24.52 -6.19
N ARG A 38 17.95 -24.17 -7.45
CA ARG A 38 18.15 -22.78 -7.87
C ARG A 38 16.79 -22.12 -8.13
N VAL A 39 16.50 -21.04 -7.42
CA VAL A 39 15.19 -20.38 -7.43
C VAL A 39 15.27 -19.05 -8.17
N LEU A 40 14.36 -18.81 -9.10
CA LEU A 40 14.05 -17.48 -9.63
C LEU A 40 12.71 -17.03 -9.02
N LEU A 41 12.70 -15.90 -8.33
CA LEU A 41 11.47 -15.20 -7.94
C LEU A 41 11.28 -13.98 -8.83
N SER A 42 10.09 -13.82 -9.41
CA SER A 42 9.82 -12.68 -10.29
C SER A 42 8.44 -12.08 -10.03
N SER A 43 8.35 -10.74 -10.06
CA SER A 43 7.09 -10.06 -10.33
C SER A 43 6.77 -10.11 -11.83
N VAL A 44 5.57 -9.66 -12.22
CA VAL A 44 5.20 -9.68 -13.64
C VAL A 44 6.04 -8.68 -14.46
N PHE A 45 6.11 -8.92 -15.78
CA PHE A 45 6.81 -8.02 -16.69
C PHE A 45 6.03 -6.73 -17.01
N GLY A 46 6.76 -5.67 -17.43
CA GLY A 46 6.19 -4.42 -17.93
C GLY A 46 5.65 -4.50 -19.37
N PRO A 47 4.99 -3.43 -19.86
CA PRO A 47 4.86 -2.11 -19.21
C PRO A 47 3.94 -2.15 -17.99
N TYR A 48 4.16 -1.21 -17.05
CA TYR A 48 3.39 -1.13 -15.79
C TYR A 48 2.44 0.06 -15.76
N ALA A 49 2.80 1.14 -16.42
CA ALA A 49 2.09 2.41 -16.35
C ALA A 49 1.33 2.74 -17.66
N GLN A 50 1.18 1.78 -18.56
CA GLN A 50 0.43 1.91 -19.81
C GLN A 50 -0.25 0.58 -20.17
N ASP A 51 -1.31 0.65 -20.98
CA ASP A 51 -2.02 -0.54 -21.42
C ASP A 51 -1.17 -1.44 -22.31
N ASP A 52 -1.44 -2.73 -22.24
CA ASP A 52 -0.87 -3.74 -23.10
C ASP A 52 -1.91 -4.81 -23.45
N GLU A 53 -1.52 -5.78 -24.26
CA GLU A 53 -2.40 -6.88 -24.68
C GLU A 53 -2.77 -7.87 -23.57
N TYR A 54 -2.07 -7.81 -22.43
CA TYR A 54 -2.23 -8.75 -21.30
C TYR A 54 -3.06 -8.17 -20.15
N GLY A 55 -3.32 -6.87 -20.15
CA GLY A 55 -4.05 -6.18 -19.10
C GLY A 55 -5.45 -5.74 -19.50
N SER A 56 -5.98 -4.76 -18.78
CA SER A 56 -7.22 -4.09 -19.13
C SER A 56 -7.01 -3.22 -20.35
N ARG A 57 -7.87 -3.41 -21.36
CA ARG A 57 -7.86 -2.59 -22.59
C ARG A 57 -8.43 -1.18 -22.36
N ALA A 58 -9.17 -0.98 -21.30
CA ALA A 58 -9.78 0.30 -20.98
C ALA A 58 -8.85 1.19 -20.15
N MET A 59 -8.10 0.59 -19.22
CA MET A 59 -7.18 1.31 -18.36
C MET A 59 -6.17 0.34 -17.74
N ASN A 60 -4.88 0.70 -17.79
CA ASN A 60 -3.84 -0.14 -17.19
C ASN A 60 -4.01 -0.18 -15.66
N PRO A 61 -4.23 -1.36 -15.05
CA PRO A 61 -4.43 -1.46 -13.62
C PRO A 61 -3.21 -1.01 -12.81
N MET A 62 -2.00 -1.16 -13.32
CA MET A 62 -0.79 -0.74 -12.61
C MET A 62 -0.67 0.79 -12.54
N GLU A 63 -1.00 1.53 -13.60
CA GLU A 63 -1.09 3.01 -13.53
C GLU A 63 -2.12 3.44 -12.48
N LEU A 64 -3.26 2.74 -12.37
CA LEU A 64 -4.27 3.01 -11.36
C LEU A 64 -3.74 2.80 -9.95
N TYR A 65 -2.98 1.75 -9.71
CA TYR A 65 -2.38 1.48 -8.40
C TYR A 65 -1.29 2.49 -8.03
N HIS A 66 -0.51 2.95 -9.00
CA HIS A 66 0.60 3.87 -8.74
C HIS A 66 0.17 5.30 -8.40
N ASN A 67 -0.98 5.74 -8.90
CA ASN A 67 -1.48 7.09 -8.63
C ASN A 67 -2.84 7.11 -7.92
N GLN A 68 -3.29 5.98 -7.39
CA GLN A 68 -4.63 5.77 -6.84
C GLN A 68 -5.07 6.80 -5.80
N VAL A 69 -4.14 7.39 -5.06
CA VAL A 69 -4.44 8.38 -4.01
C VAL A 69 -4.38 9.83 -4.50
N THR A 70 -3.97 10.04 -5.76
CA THR A 70 -3.84 11.37 -6.39
C THR A 70 -4.35 11.37 -7.82
N ARG A 71 -5.19 10.43 -8.17
CA ARG A 71 -5.85 10.35 -9.48
C ARG A 71 -6.58 11.66 -9.78
N ALA A 72 -6.61 12.08 -11.02
CA ALA A 72 -7.13 13.36 -11.49
C ALA A 72 -6.33 14.62 -11.08
N GLN A 73 -5.22 14.50 -10.36
CA GLN A 73 -4.37 15.66 -10.04
C GLN A 73 -3.35 16.00 -11.15
N HIS A 74 -3.38 15.28 -12.27
CA HIS A 74 -2.53 15.53 -13.46
C HIS A 74 -1.04 15.65 -13.11
N VAL A 75 -0.42 16.79 -13.36
CA VAL A 75 1.01 17.06 -13.08
C VAL A 75 1.34 17.09 -11.58
N PHE A 76 0.34 17.21 -10.71
CA PHE A 76 0.49 17.16 -9.25
C PHE A 76 0.32 15.75 -8.70
N SER A 77 -0.10 14.78 -9.52
CA SER A 77 -0.20 13.38 -9.09
C SER A 77 1.14 12.88 -8.57
N LEU A 78 1.09 12.18 -7.44
CA LEU A 78 2.21 11.41 -6.94
C LEU A 78 2.18 10.04 -7.62
N ARG A 79 3.21 9.73 -8.38
CA ARG A 79 3.46 8.40 -8.93
C ARG A 79 4.59 7.76 -8.17
N MET A 80 4.37 6.57 -7.67
CA MET A 80 5.33 5.83 -6.88
C MET A 80 5.11 4.33 -7.08
N PHE A 81 6.20 3.59 -7.20
CA PHE A 81 6.17 2.14 -7.27
C PHE A 81 6.60 1.57 -5.93
N HIS A 82 6.06 0.42 -5.60
CA HIS A 82 6.47 -0.35 -4.44
C HIS A 82 7.09 -1.64 -4.91
N ARG A 83 8.13 -2.09 -4.24
CA ARG A 83 8.75 -3.37 -4.52
C ARG A 83 7.81 -4.53 -4.20
N SER A 84 8.07 -5.68 -4.75
CA SER A 84 7.34 -6.92 -4.47
C SER A 84 7.78 -7.49 -3.12
N TRP A 85 7.36 -6.84 -2.03
CA TRP A 85 7.80 -7.14 -0.66
C TRP A 85 7.61 -8.60 -0.26
N GLY A 86 6.53 -9.25 -0.70
CA GLY A 86 6.30 -10.67 -0.46
C GLY A 86 7.42 -11.54 -1.06
N LEU A 87 7.84 -11.26 -2.28
CA LEU A 87 8.95 -11.97 -2.93
C LEU A 87 10.29 -11.71 -2.23
N MET A 88 10.54 -10.46 -1.80
CA MET A 88 11.74 -10.11 -1.03
C MET A 88 11.77 -10.81 0.33
N LEU A 89 10.60 -10.93 0.98
CA LEU A 89 10.48 -11.64 2.25
C LEU A 89 10.76 -13.14 2.06
N ILE A 90 10.25 -13.76 1.00
CA ILE A 90 10.55 -15.15 0.65
C ILE A 90 12.05 -15.32 0.40
N GLN A 91 12.64 -14.51 -0.50
CA GLN A 91 14.06 -14.56 -0.84
C GLN A 91 14.95 -14.49 0.41
N ARG A 92 14.64 -13.56 1.34
CA ARG A 92 15.43 -13.38 2.58
C ARG A 92 15.33 -14.56 3.54
N ASN A 93 14.32 -15.40 3.39
CA ASN A 93 13.93 -16.42 4.36
C ASN A 93 14.10 -17.87 3.87
N ILE A 94 14.65 -18.10 2.68
CA ILE A 94 15.05 -19.40 2.19
C ILE A 94 16.59 -19.51 2.17
N ASN A 95 17.12 -20.73 2.24
CA ASN A 95 18.55 -21.00 2.18
C ASN A 95 18.99 -21.37 0.74
N ALA A 96 18.06 -21.78 -0.12
CA ALA A 96 18.31 -22.08 -1.51
C ALA A 96 18.89 -20.86 -2.26
N PRO A 97 19.83 -21.06 -3.21
CA PRO A 97 20.29 -19.99 -4.10
C PRO A 97 19.11 -19.34 -4.83
N CYS A 98 18.94 -18.04 -4.66
CA CYS A 98 17.75 -17.34 -5.13
C CYS A 98 18.09 -16.03 -5.84
N THR A 99 17.59 -15.90 -7.07
CA THR A 99 17.55 -14.64 -7.82
C THR A 99 16.17 -14.02 -7.70
N LEU A 100 16.10 -12.76 -7.33
CA LEU A 100 14.88 -11.95 -7.38
C LEU A 100 14.98 -11.00 -8.57
N LEU A 101 13.99 -11.07 -9.45
CA LEU A 101 13.83 -10.17 -10.60
C LEU A 101 12.52 -9.41 -10.45
N ASP A 102 12.61 -8.14 -10.03
CA ASP A 102 11.45 -7.30 -9.76
C ASP A 102 11.31 -6.21 -10.83
N PHE A 103 10.10 -6.01 -11.33
CA PHE A 103 9.77 -5.13 -12.44
C PHE A 103 10.61 -5.35 -13.71
N PRO A 104 10.76 -6.59 -14.23
CA PRO A 104 11.47 -6.81 -15.49
C PRO A 104 10.68 -6.25 -16.68
N SER A 105 11.35 -5.95 -17.78
CA SER A 105 10.71 -6.01 -19.10
C SER A 105 10.52 -7.48 -19.50
N MET A 106 9.64 -7.75 -20.47
CA MET A 106 9.50 -9.11 -21.01
C MET A 106 10.84 -9.63 -21.55
N ASP A 107 11.56 -8.81 -22.34
CA ASP A 107 12.88 -9.18 -22.87
C ASP A 107 13.89 -9.50 -21.75
N ARG A 108 13.88 -8.72 -20.65
CA ARG A 108 14.77 -8.97 -19.51
C ARG A 108 14.41 -10.27 -18.79
N PHE A 109 13.13 -10.60 -18.69
CA PHE A 109 12.68 -11.86 -18.12
C PHE A 109 13.15 -13.05 -18.99
N VAL A 110 12.95 -12.99 -20.31
CA VAL A 110 13.42 -14.02 -21.25
C VAL A 110 14.93 -14.15 -21.20
N GLN A 111 15.68 -13.04 -21.22
CA GLN A 111 17.14 -13.08 -21.09
C GLN A 111 17.59 -13.79 -19.82
N GLU A 112 16.88 -13.61 -18.69
CA GLU A 112 17.20 -14.29 -17.44
C GLU A 112 16.98 -15.81 -17.54
N LEU A 113 15.87 -16.24 -18.16
CA LEU A 113 15.56 -17.67 -18.37
C LEU A 113 16.55 -18.36 -19.31
N VAL A 114 16.99 -17.66 -20.36
CA VAL A 114 17.94 -18.21 -21.34
C VAL A 114 19.38 -18.28 -20.78
N ALA A 115 19.79 -17.25 -20.04
CA ALA A 115 21.17 -17.15 -19.54
C ALA A 115 21.44 -18.03 -18.31
N ASN A 116 20.42 -18.43 -17.56
CA ASN A 116 20.58 -19.15 -16.31
C ASN A 116 19.66 -20.38 -16.25
N LYS A 117 20.12 -21.38 -15.49
CA LYS A 117 19.32 -22.58 -15.17
C LYS A 117 18.67 -22.38 -13.81
N TYR A 118 17.35 -22.55 -13.74
CA TYR A 118 16.55 -22.54 -12.52
C TYR A 118 15.76 -23.83 -12.41
N ASP A 119 15.70 -24.38 -11.20
CA ASP A 119 14.89 -25.57 -10.90
C ASP A 119 13.47 -25.16 -10.47
N ILE A 120 13.32 -23.93 -9.95
CA ILE A 120 12.05 -23.38 -9.50
C ILE A 120 11.93 -21.94 -10.02
N VAL A 121 10.76 -21.61 -10.62
CA VAL A 121 10.41 -20.25 -10.98
C VAL A 121 9.15 -19.85 -10.23
N GLY A 122 9.28 -18.92 -9.27
CA GLY A 122 8.19 -18.36 -8.48
C GLY A 122 7.71 -17.04 -9.05
N ILE A 123 6.42 -16.93 -9.38
CA ILE A 123 5.80 -15.73 -9.94
C ILE A 123 4.82 -15.15 -8.93
N GLY A 124 5.06 -13.92 -8.48
CA GLY A 124 4.18 -13.18 -7.57
C GLY A 124 3.38 -12.10 -8.29
N ALA A 125 2.03 -12.13 -8.16
CA ALA A 125 1.18 -11.19 -8.88
C ALA A 125 -0.10 -10.80 -8.12
N ILE A 126 -0.70 -9.68 -8.56
CA ILE A 126 -2.07 -9.31 -8.24
C ILE A 126 -3.03 -9.87 -9.30
N GLN A 127 -4.30 -10.02 -8.94
CA GLN A 127 -5.32 -10.61 -9.82
C GLN A 127 -5.43 -9.93 -11.20
N PRO A 128 -5.39 -8.59 -11.34
CA PRO A 128 -5.45 -7.94 -12.65
C PRO A 128 -4.33 -8.34 -13.63
N ASN A 129 -3.26 -8.93 -13.14
CA ASN A 129 -2.12 -9.35 -13.96
C ASN A 129 -2.19 -10.82 -14.42
N VAL A 130 -3.34 -11.46 -14.33
CA VAL A 130 -3.51 -12.89 -14.71
C VAL A 130 -3.03 -13.20 -16.13
N GLY A 131 -3.26 -12.30 -17.10
CA GLY A 131 -2.78 -12.46 -18.47
C GLY A 131 -1.25 -12.44 -18.59
N LYS A 132 -0.59 -11.57 -17.82
CA LYS A 132 0.88 -11.53 -17.74
C LYS A 132 1.46 -12.79 -17.09
N VAL A 133 0.81 -13.28 -16.02
CA VAL A 133 1.21 -14.54 -15.36
C VAL A 133 1.11 -15.71 -16.33
N LYS A 134 0.02 -15.79 -17.11
CA LYS A 134 -0.15 -16.80 -18.16
C LYS A 134 1.03 -16.76 -19.14
N LYS A 135 1.33 -15.58 -19.69
CA LYS A 135 2.45 -15.42 -20.63
C LYS A 135 3.81 -15.79 -20.00
N MET A 136 4.02 -15.45 -18.73
CA MET A 136 5.25 -15.83 -18.02
C MET A 136 5.37 -17.35 -17.86
N CYS A 137 4.30 -18.04 -17.50
CA CYS A 137 4.29 -19.52 -17.44
C CYS A 137 4.63 -20.14 -18.81
N GLU A 138 4.05 -19.64 -19.90
CA GLU A 138 4.37 -20.08 -21.27
C GLU A 138 5.87 -19.90 -21.58
N LEU A 139 6.43 -18.73 -21.26
CA LEU A 139 7.87 -18.45 -21.49
C LEU A 139 8.78 -19.34 -20.62
N VAL A 140 8.39 -19.65 -19.38
CA VAL A 140 9.14 -20.59 -18.55
C VAL A 140 9.11 -22.00 -19.16
N ARG A 141 7.96 -22.49 -19.60
CA ARG A 141 7.86 -23.81 -20.28
C ARG A 141 8.68 -23.87 -21.57
N GLU A 142 8.73 -22.76 -22.32
CA GLU A 142 9.51 -22.66 -23.55
C GLU A 142 11.02 -22.75 -23.30
N HIS A 143 11.53 -22.03 -22.30
CA HIS A 143 12.97 -21.87 -22.08
C HIS A 143 13.56 -22.77 -20.98
N LEU A 144 12.73 -23.17 -20.00
CA LEU A 144 13.09 -24.03 -18.87
C LEU A 144 11.99 -25.09 -18.64
N PRO A 145 11.78 -26.04 -19.55
CA PRO A 145 10.66 -26.98 -19.51
C PRO A 145 10.63 -27.86 -18.25
N GLU A 146 11.77 -28.14 -17.66
CA GLU A 146 11.91 -28.95 -16.45
C GLU A 146 11.74 -28.15 -15.14
N ALA A 147 11.67 -26.81 -15.22
CA ALA A 147 11.54 -25.99 -14.03
C ALA A 147 10.13 -26.09 -13.43
N THR A 148 10.06 -26.20 -12.11
CA THR A 148 8.81 -26.15 -11.36
C THR A 148 8.29 -24.71 -11.29
N ILE A 149 7.09 -24.46 -11.79
CA ILE A 149 6.44 -23.14 -11.75
C ILE A 149 5.55 -23.02 -10.54
N VAL A 150 5.81 -22.03 -9.69
CA VAL A 150 5.03 -21.70 -8.50
C VAL A 150 4.40 -20.31 -8.65
N VAL A 151 3.08 -20.21 -8.60
CA VAL A 151 2.37 -18.92 -8.70
C VAL A 151 1.74 -18.57 -7.37
N GLY A 152 2.00 -17.34 -6.89
CA GLY A 152 1.50 -16.83 -5.61
C GLY A 152 1.05 -15.38 -5.65
N GLY A 153 0.65 -14.86 -4.49
CA GLY A 153 0.08 -13.54 -4.34
C GLY A 153 -1.43 -13.51 -4.59
N HIS A 154 -2.01 -12.31 -4.72
CA HIS A 154 -3.48 -12.17 -4.87
C HIS A 154 -4.04 -12.84 -6.13
N VAL A 155 -3.24 -13.03 -7.18
CA VAL A 155 -3.64 -13.74 -8.40
C VAL A 155 -4.06 -15.19 -8.10
N ALA A 156 -3.51 -15.82 -7.07
CA ALA A 156 -3.85 -17.17 -6.67
C ALA A 156 -5.33 -17.34 -6.24
N ASN A 157 -6.03 -16.25 -5.92
CA ASN A 157 -7.46 -16.27 -5.61
C ASN A 157 -8.35 -16.24 -6.86
N THR A 158 -7.80 -16.11 -8.07
CA THR A 158 -8.58 -16.11 -9.32
C THR A 158 -9.28 -17.47 -9.49
N PRO A 159 -10.62 -17.51 -9.65
CA PRO A 159 -11.34 -18.75 -9.87
C PRO A 159 -10.87 -19.46 -11.14
N GLY A 160 -10.64 -20.77 -11.04
CA GLY A 160 -10.21 -21.57 -12.19
C GLY A 160 -8.82 -21.18 -12.74
N LEU A 161 -7.96 -20.56 -11.94
CA LEU A 161 -6.63 -20.16 -12.36
C LEU A 161 -5.80 -21.34 -12.91
N ASP A 162 -5.98 -22.53 -12.34
CA ASP A 162 -5.39 -23.79 -12.80
C ASP A 162 -5.77 -24.21 -14.22
N LYS A 163 -6.87 -23.66 -14.75
CA LYS A 163 -7.32 -23.84 -16.14
C LYS A 163 -6.83 -22.73 -17.08
N ILE A 164 -6.36 -21.62 -16.51
CA ILE A 164 -5.92 -20.44 -17.25
C ILE A 164 -4.40 -20.46 -17.49
N ILE A 165 -3.65 -20.94 -16.49
CA ILE A 165 -2.18 -20.95 -16.50
C ILE A 165 -1.62 -22.37 -16.38
N ASP A 166 -0.46 -22.59 -16.95
CA ASP A 166 0.30 -23.85 -16.79
C ASP A 166 1.34 -23.69 -15.66
N ALA A 167 0.87 -23.75 -14.42
CA ALA A 167 1.72 -23.75 -13.23
C ALA A 167 1.60 -25.07 -12.47
N ASP A 168 2.70 -25.54 -11.89
CA ASP A 168 2.72 -26.77 -11.10
C ASP A 168 2.06 -26.56 -9.74
N TYR A 169 2.25 -25.36 -9.14
CA TYR A 169 1.66 -25.00 -7.85
C TYR A 169 1.06 -23.60 -7.86
N ILE A 170 -0.15 -23.49 -7.31
CA ILE A 170 -0.83 -22.22 -7.05
C ILE A 170 -0.95 -22.08 -5.53
N VAL A 171 -0.23 -21.10 -4.95
CA VAL A 171 -0.08 -20.93 -3.51
C VAL A 171 -0.89 -19.75 -3.00
N LYS A 172 -1.86 -20.05 -2.13
CA LYS A 172 -2.66 -19.04 -1.40
C LYS A 172 -2.10 -18.82 0.00
N GLY A 173 -2.17 -17.59 0.48
CA GLY A 173 -1.78 -17.25 1.85
C GLY A 173 -0.29 -16.91 1.98
N GLU A 174 0.34 -17.36 3.07
CA GLU A 174 1.69 -16.98 3.47
C GLU A 174 2.75 -17.83 2.72
N GLY A 175 3.58 -17.16 1.94
CA GLY A 175 4.51 -17.83 1.02
C GLY A 175 5.86 -18.24 1.62
N VAL A 176 6.29 -17.66 2.77
CA VAL A 176 7.62 -17.95 3.33
C VAL A 176 7.66 -19.35 3.90
N ARG A 177 6.72 -19.68 4.79
CA ARG A 177 6.64 -21.01 5.39
C ARG A 177 6.33 -22.07 4.33
N TRP A 178 5.47 -21.73 3.34
CA TRP A 178 5.19 -22.63 2.23
C TRP A 178 6.48 -22.94 1.43
N MET A 179 7.26 -21.94 1.05
CA MET A 179 8.49 -22.13 0.28
C MET A 179 9.55 -22.88 1.08
N ARG A 180 9.72 -22.58 2.39
CA ARG A 180 10.61 -23.33 3.27
C ARG A 180 10.26 -24.81 3.30
N ARG A 181 8.99 -25.13 3.49
CA ARG A 181 8.49 -26.52 3.48
C ARG A 181 8.74 -27.20 2.14
N PHE A 182 8.48 -26.48 1.03
CA PHE A 182 8.72 -26.97 -0.32
C PHE A 182 10.20 -27.28 -0.57
N LEU A 183 11.10 -26.49 -0.03
CA LEU A 183 12.54 -26.66 -0.06
C LEU A 183 13.09 -27.59 1.03
N SER A 184 12.25 -28.28 1.79
CA SER A 184 12.62 -29.14 2.93
C SER A 184 13.44 -28.39 3.99
N GLU A 185 13.19 -27.09 4.16
CA GLU A 185 13.77 -26.24 5.20
C GLU A 185 12.84 -26.15 6.41
N ASP A 186 13.38 -25.74 7.57
CA ASP A 186 12.62 -25.51 8.77
C ASP A 186 11.66 -24.32 8.60
N GLU A 187 10.35 -24.64 8.56
CA GLU A 187 9.30 -23.64 8.35
C GLU A 187 9.09 -22.71 9.56
N ASP A 188 9.42 -23.16 10.76
CA ASP A 188 9.24 -22.42 12.01
C ASP A 188 10.45 -21.53 12.38
N LYS A 189 11.53 -21.61 11.60
CA LYS A 189 12.70 -20.76 11.80
C LYS A 189 12.28 -19.28 11.83
N PRO A 190 12.82 -18.46 12.76
CA PRO A 190 12.51 -17.04 12.85
C PRO A 190 12.58 -16.31 11.52
N ILE A 191 11.66 -15.39 11.30
CA ILE A 191 11.60 -14.58 10.09
C ILE A 191 12.67 -13.49 10.14
N ARG A 192 13.51 -13.45 9.11
CA ARG A 192 14.48 -12.37 8.87
C ARG A 192 13.85 -11.31 7.99
N HIS A 193 13.86 -10.07 8.43
CA HIS A 193 13.30 -8.96 7.66
C HIS A 193 14.23 -8.57 6.50
N PRO A 194 13.72 -8.35 5.27
CA PRO A 194 14.54 -7.82 4.17
C PRO A 194 14.86 -6.34 4.40
N HIS A 195 16.08 -5.90 4.03
CA HIS A 195 16.51 -4.51 4.13
C HIS A 195 16.04 -3.71 2.91
N VAL A 196 14.83 -3.16 2.96
CA VAL A 196 14.16 -2.53 1.81
C VAL A 196 13.72 -1.11 2.14
N LEU A 197 14.08 -0.16 1.28
CA LEU A 197 13.51 1.18 1.29
C LEU A 197 12.11 1.16 0.65
N SER A 198 11.17 1.89 1.25
CA SER A 198 9.79 1.96 0.78
C SER A 198 9.67 2.87 -0.43
N GLY A 199 9.03 2.37 -1.46
CA GLY A 199 8.79 3.08 -2.71
C GLY A 199 10.02 3.17 -3.60
N ILE A 200 9.83 3.02 -4.89
CA ILE A 200 10.88 3.14 -5.89
C ILE A 200 10.61 4.43 -6.67
N GLY A 201 11.52 5.40 -6.54
CA GLY A 201 11.56 6.53 -7.43
C GLY A 201 10.26 7.32 -7.52
N GLY A 202 9.72 7.82 -6.42
CA GLY A 202 8.53 8.68 -6.45
C GLY A 202 8.69 9.86 -7.41
N ARG A 203 7.57 10.27 -8.07
CA ARG A 203 7.55 11.39 -8.99
C ARG A 203 6.30 12.24 -8.79
N SER A 204 6.50 13.52 -8.61
CA SER A 204 5.42 14.52 -8.53
C SER A 204 5.90 15.86 -9.07
N MET A 205 5.00 16.67 -9.65
CA MET A 205 5.31 17.99 -10.17
C MET A 205 6.49 18.00 -11.18
N GLY A 206 6.68 16.90 -11.93
CA GLY A 206 7.80 16.74 -12.86
C GLY A 206 9.16 16.56 -12.19
N VAL A 207 9.22 16.42 -10.88
CA VAL A 207 10.43 16.18 -10.09
C VAL A 207 10.46 14.73 -9.63
N THR A 208 11.56 14.02 -9.88
CA THR A 208 11.78 12.67 -9.38
C THR A 208 12.29 12.76 -7.94
N ILE A 209 11.59 12.07 -7.04
CA ILE A 209 11.97 11.92 -5.65
C ILE A 209 12.84 10.66 -5.59
N ARG A 210 14.15 10.85 -5.51
CA ARG A 210 15.09 9.73 -5.45
C ARG A 210 15.05 9.09 -4.05
N GLU A 211 15.18 7.78 -4.01
CA GLU A 211 15.47 7.07 -2.77
C GLU A 211 16.78 7.60 -2.19
N LYS A 212 16.73 7.94 -0.92
CA LYS A 212 17.90 8.44 -0.21
C LYS A 212 17.89 7.91 1.21
N ARG A 213 18.97 7.26 1.62
CA ARG A 213 19.20 6.87 3.01
C ARG A 213 18.98 8.07 3.94
N GLY A 214 18.32 7.86 5.07
CA GLY A 214 17.95 8.91 6.02
C GLY A 214 16.78 9.81 5.60
N SER A 215 16.23 9.66 4.39
CA SER A 215 15.08 10.44 3.91
C SER A 215 13.91 9.58 3.44
N THR A 216 14.19 8.39 2.92
CA THR A 216 13.17 7.42 2.52
C THR A 216 12.89 6.49 3.68
N ALA A 217 11.64 6.11 3.89
CA ALA A 217 11.25 5.15 4.92
C ALA A 217 11.75 3.74 4.57
N ALA A 218 12.09 2.93 5.58
CA ALA A 218 12.18 1.49 5.38
C ALA A 218 10.77 0.89 5.35
N THR A 219 10.56 -0.15 4.56
CA THR A 219 9.37 -0.99 4.69
C THR A 219 9.52 -1.88 5.92
N LEU A 220 8.45 -2.06 6.67
CA LEU A 220 8.37 -2.94 7.83
C LEU A 220 7.11 -3.79 7.71
N ILE A 221 7.24 -5.12 7.79
CA ILE A 221 6.14 -6.07 7.61
C ILE A 221 5.96 -6.89 8.90
N PRO A 222 5.25 -6.37 9.90
CA PRO A 222 5.09 -7.08 11.17
C PRO A 222 4.07 -8.21 11.11
N THR A 223 3.01 -8.01 10.33
CA THR A 223 1.85 -8.91 10.26
C THR A 223 1.27 -8.86 8.86
N VAL A 224 0.70 -9.96 8.38
CA VAL A 224 -0.13 -9.99 7.16
C VAL A 224 -1.51 -10.56 7.49
N GLY A 225 -2.55 -10.04 6.82
CA GLY A 225 -3.95 -10.28 7.14
C GLY A 225 -4.49 -9.29 8.16
N CYS A 226 -5.82 -9.28 8.36
CA CYS A 226 -6.49 -8.28 9.20
C CYS A 226 -7.57 -8.91 10.08
N PRO A 227 -7.60 -8.60 11.39
CA PRO A 227 -8.59 -9.17 12.29
C PRO A 227 -10.04 -8.70 12.01
N LEU A 228 -10.23 -7.60 11.29
CA LEU A 228 -11.56 -7.04 11.03
C LEU A 228 -12.40 -7.87 10.06
N GLY A 229 -11.80 -8.43 9.02
CA GLY A 229 -12.47 -9.30 8.06
C GLY A 229 -13.58 -8.63 7.26
N CYS A 230 -13.36 -7.42 6.75
CA CYS A 230 -14.33 -6.75 5.89
C CYS A 230 -14.65 -7.63 4.67
N ASN A 231 -15.93 -7.75 4.33
CA ASN A 231 -16.43 -8.67 3.30
C ASN A 231 -15.87 -8.44 1.89
N PHE A 232 -15.45 -7.22 1.59
CA PHE A 232 -14.87 -6.82 0.30
C PHE A 232 -13.32 -6.87 0.27
N CYS A 233 -12.66 -7.12 1.39
CA CYS A 233 -11.22 -6.97 1.51
C CYS A 233 -10.46 -8.20 1.00
N ALA A 234 -9.81 -8.07 -0.15
CA ALA A 234 -9.01 -9.14 -0.75
C ALA A 234 -7.84 -9.59 0.14
N THR A 235 -7.16 -8.66 0.83
CA THR A 235 -6.05 -9.00 1.72
C THR A 235 -6.53 -9.82 2.93
N SER A 236 -7.64 -9.41 3.57
CA SER A 236 -8.20 -10.18 4.67
C SER A 236 -8.60 -11.59 4.21
N ALA A 237 -9.28 -11.70 3.08
CA ALA A 237 -9.73 -12.97 2.51
C ALA A 237 -8.55 -13.89 2.14
N MET A 238 -7.45 -13.34 1.61
CA MET A 238 -6.25 -14.10 1.25
C MET A 238 -5.63 -14.85 2.44
N PHE A 239 -5.72 -14.28 3.64
CA PHE A 239 -5.18 -14.86 4.86
C PHE A 239 -6.25 -15.56 5.73
N GLY A 240 -7.42 -15.86 5.17
CA GLY A 240 -8.46 -16.67 5.83
C GLY A 240 -9.62 -15.88 6.43
N GLY A 241 -9.70 -14.56 6.22
CA GLY A 241 -10.83 -13.73 6.59
C GLY A 241 -10.80 -13.20 8.03
N LYS A 242 -11.98 -13.00 8.62
CA LYS A 242 -12.14 -12.40 9.95
C LYS A 242 -11.37 -13.15 11.04
N GLY A 243 -10.57 -12.41 11.80
CA GLY A 243 -9.78 -12.95 12.91
C GLY A 243 -8.57 -13.80 12.49
N LYS A 244 -8.26 -13.83 11.19
CA LYS A 244 -7.14 -14.59 10.63
C LYS A 244 -6.03 -13.64 10.17
N PHE A 245 -4.82 -13.92 10.59
CA PHE A 245 -3.62 -13.16 10.28
C PHE A 245 -2.37 -13.98 10.67
N VAL A 246 -1.23 -13.57 10.13
CA VAL A 246 0.07 -14.19 10.46
C VAL A 246 1.00 -13.10 11.01
N HIS A 247 1.42 -13.26 12.27
CA HIS A 247 2.48 -12.44 12.83
C HIS A 247 3.85 -12.96 12.38
N PHE A 248 4.69 -12.06 11.91
CA PHE A 248 6.12 -12.28 11.73
C PHE A 248 6.89 -11.83 12.97
N TYR A 249 6.38 -10.77 13.65
CA TYR A 249 6.89 -10.26 14.92
C TYR A 249 5.71 -10.03 15.86
N GLU A 250 5.61 -10.85 16.90
CA GLU A 250 4.45 -10.87 17.77
C GLU A 250 4.53 -9.83 18.88
N THR A 251 5.74 -9.59 19.40
CA THR A 251 5.98 -8.70 20.53
C THR A 251 6.50 -7.33 20.12
N GLY A 252 6.41 -6.36 21.05
CA GLY A 252 7.02 -5.04 20.84
C GLY A 252 8.54 -5.09 20.86
N ASP A 253 9.11 -6.03 21.61
CA ASP A 253 10.55 -6.22 21.73
C ASP A 253 11.14 -6.74 20.41
N GLU A 254 10.59 -7.84 19.84
CA GLU A 254 11.00 -8.35 18.52
C GLU A 254 10.90 -7.27 17.43
N LEU A 255 9.80 -6.50 17.45
CA LEU A 255 9.59 -5.44 16.49
C LEU A 255 10.61 -4.31 16.64
N PHE A 256 10.94 -3.94 17.88
CA PHE A 256 11.95 -2.93 18.18
C PHE A 256 13.33 -3.35 17.68
N ASP A 257 13.72 -4.60 17.90
CA ASP A 257 15.01 -5.14 17.45
C ASP A 257 15.13 -5.09 15.92
N VAL A 258 14.09 -5.50 15.20
CA VAL A 258 14.04 -5.42 13.72
C VAL A 258 14.13 -3.97 13.25
N MET A 259 13.43 -3.04 13.93
CA MET A 259 13.50 -1.62 13.57
C MET A 259 14.89 -1.02 13.83
N CYS A 260 15.58 -1.45 14.89
CA CYS A 260 16.97 -1.07 15.16
C CYS A 260 17.92 -1.63 14.08
N GLU A 261 17.74 -2.89 13.66
CA GLU A 261 18.50 -3.49 12.55
C GLU A 261 18.32 -2.70 11.25
N LEU A 262 17.07 -2.40 10.88
CA LEU A 262 16.75 -1.61 9.68
C LEU A 262 17.29 -0.17 9.77
N GLU A 263 17.20 0.48 10.93
CA GLU A 263 17.79 1.80 11.15
C GLU A 263 19.30 1.77 10.93
N ALA A 264 20.00 0.78 11.48
CA ALA A 264 21.44 0.63 11.36
C ALA A 264 21.87 0.33 9.91
N ALA A 265 21.20 -0.61 9.24
CA ALA A 265 21.54 -1.05 7.88
C ALA A 265 21.20 0.01 6.81
N LEU A 266 20.07 0.69 6.93
CA LEU A 266 19.53 1.60 5.92
C LEU A 266 19.66 3.09 6.31
N HIS A 267 20.11 3.40 7.53
CA HIS A 267 20.18 4.76 8.08
C HIS A 267 18.85 5.52 8.03
N VAL A 268 17.74 4.82 8.21
CA VAL A 268 16.39 5.39 8.14
C VAL A 268 15.97 6.06 9.45
N LYS A 269 15.00 6.97 9.34
CA LYS A 269 14.33 7.63 10.48
C LYS A 269 12.80 7.47 10.43
N SER A 270 12.33 6.67 9.50
CA SER A 270 10.90 6.42 9.33
C SER A 270 10.66 5.02 8.76
N PHE A 271 9.47 4.51 9.06
CA PHE A 271 9.04 3.18 8.63
C PHE A 271 7.68 3.26 7.96
N PHE A 272 7.56 2.65 6.80
CA PHE A 272 6.29 2.35 6.16
C PHE A 272 5.85 0.95 6.63
N VAL A 273 4.88 0.94 7.53
CA VAL A 273 4.45 -0.27 8.22
C VAL A 273 3.36 -0.94 7.40
N MET A 274 3.71 -2.03 6.74
CA MET A 274 2.81 -2.87 5.94
C MET A 274 2.15 -3.92 6.84
N ASP A 275 1.19 -3.45 7.60
CA ASP A 275 0.31 -4.21 8.49
C ASP A 275 -1.07 -3.56 8.38
N GLU A 276 -2.06 -4.29 7.93
CA GLU A 276 -3.38 -3.75 7.58
C GLU A 276 -4.11 -3.07 8.73
N ASN A 277 -3.69 -3.31 9.98
CA ASN A 277 -4.23 -2.62 11.15
C ASN A 277 -3.27 -2.67 12.34
N PHE A 278 -2.09 -2.11 12.17
CA PHE A 278 -0.97 -2.15 13.12
C PHE A 278 -1.36 -1.86 14.57
N LEU A 279 -2.18 -0.83 14.77
CA LEU A 279 -2.62 -0.38 16.10
C LEU A 279 -3.66 -1.32 16.74
N ALA A 280 -4.21 -2.29 16.02
CA ALA A 280 -5.13 -3.29 16.60
C ALA A 280 -4.43 -4.14 17.66
N TYR A 281 -3.13 -4.34 17.54
CA TYR A 281 -2.29 -5.08 18.49
C TYR A 281 -1.73 -4.14 19.57
N ARG A 282 -2.63 -3.63 20.41
CA ARG A 282 -2.34 -2.54 21.35
C ARG A 282 -1.17 -2.84 22.30
N LYS A 283 -1.05 -4.07 22.79
CA LYS A 283 0.08 -4.47 23.67
C LYS A 283 1.42 -4.31 22.95
N ARG A 284 1.52 -4.81 21.70
CA ARG A 284 2.72 -4.68 20.87
C ARG A 284 3.06 -3.22 20.60
N ALA A 285 2.06 -2.42 20.22
CA ALA A 285 2.27 -1.00 19.91
C ALA A 285 2.69 -0.17 21.13
N LEU A 286 2.12 -0.43 22.31
CA LEU A 286 2.50 0.29 23.53
C LEU A 286 3.86 -0.18 24.05
N ARG A 287 4.20 -1.47 23.95
CA ARG A 287 5.54 -1.94 24.30
C ARG A 287 6.61 -1.35 23.38
N LEU A 288 6.32 -1.23 22.08
CA LEU A 288 7.20 -0.52 21.15
C LEU A 288 7.39 0.96 21.58
N LEU A 289 6.32 1.65 22.01
CA LEU A 289 6.41 3.01 22.51
C LEU A 289 7.33 3.10 23.73
N GLU A 290 7.17 2.23 24.74
CA GLU A 290 8.03 2.16 25.92
C GLU A 290 9.51 2.01 25.53
N LEU A 291 9.81 1.05 24.66
CA LEU A 291 11.18 0.83 24.17
C LEU A 291 11.74 2.03 23.40
N MET A 292 10.91 2.71 22.60
CA MET A 292 11.32 3.95 21.95
C MET A 292 11.64 5.06 22.95
N GLU A 293 10.94 5.10 24.09
CA GLU A 293 11.20 6.05 25.19
C GLU A 293 12.48 5.68 25.93
N GLU A 294 12.63 4.45 26.33
CA GLU A 294 13.81 3.92 27.04
C GLU A 294 15.10 4.14 26.23
N HIS A 295 15.06 3.93 24.92
CA HIS A 295 16.23 3.99 24.03
C HIS A 295 16.36 5.29 23.23
N ASP A 296 15.66 6.36 23.60
CA ASP A 296 15.68 7.68 22.93
C ASP A 296 15.45 7.61 21.41
N LYS A 297 14.60 6.65 20.94
CA LYS A 297 14.28 6.51 19.51
C LYS A 297 13.21 7.50 19.07
N SER A 298 13.38 8.06 17.87
CA SER A 298 12.54 9.16 17.35
C SER A 298 12.13 8.86 15.90
N TRP A 299 11.49 7.70 15.71
CA TRP A 299 11.04 7.25 14.39
C TRP A 299 9.71 7.88 13.99
N ALA A 300 9.48 8.05 12.68
CA ALA A 300 8.19 8.40 12.12
C ALA A 300 7.55 7.15 11.48
N LEU A 301 6.31 6.86 11.84
CA LEU A 301 5.58 5.68 11.37
C LEU A 301 4.48 6.09 10.39
N TYR A 302 4.43 5.41 9.25
CA TYR A 302 3.38 5.50 8.25
C TYR A 302 2.63 4.17 8.28
N LEU A 303 1.38 4.16 8.75
CA LEU A 303 0.67 2.93 9.07
C LEU A 303 -0.77 2.92 8.60
N PHE A 304 -1.35 1.72 8.54
CA PHE A 304 -2.76 1.50 8.31
C PHE A 304 -3.47 1.29 9.63
N SER A 305 -4.67 1.84 9.76
CA SER A 305 -5.52 1.60 10.92
C SER A 305 -6.99 1.87 10.58
N SER A 306 -7.86 1.75 11.56
CA SER A 306 -9.28 2.04 11.45
C SER A 306 -9.73 3.01 12.56
N ALA A 307 -10.81 3.76 12.32
CA ALA A 307 -11.27 4.79 13.25
C ALA A 307 -11.56 4.24 14.66
N ASN A 308 -12.20 3.06 14.75
CA ASN A 308 -12.48 2.40 16.02
C ASN A 308 -11.21 1.96 16.78
N ILE A 309 -10.13 1.66 16.10
CA ILE A 309 -8.85 1.31 16.71
C ILE A 309 -8.11 2.57 17.16
N LEU A 310 -8.04 3.60 16.32
CA LEU A 310 -7.40 4.87 16.66
C LEU A 310 -7.96 5.49 17.94
N ARG A 311 -9.28 5.41 18.17
CA ARG A 311 -9.94 5.89 19.40
C ARG A 311 -9.51 5.17 20.68
N ARG A 312 -8.83 4.04 20.60
CA ARG A 312 -8.30 3.32 21.78
C ARG A 312 -6.98 3.91 22.28
N TYR A 313 -6.43 4.90 21.56
CA TYR A 313 -5.19 5.60 21.92
C TYR A 313 -5.48 7.06 22.19
N THR A 314 -4.75 7.64 23.13
CA THR A 314 -4.74 9.10 23.26
C THR A 314 -3.91 9.70 22.13
N ILE A 315 -4.14 10.97 21.83
CA ILE A 315 -3.36 11.65 20.78
C ILE A 315 -1.87 11.74 21.17
N GLU A 316 -1.58 11.87 22.46
CA GLU A 316 -0.23 11.88 23.01
C GLU A 316 0.47 10.54 22.76
N GLN A 317 -0.23 9.40 22.97
CA GLN A 317 0.30 8.08 22.67
C GLN A 317 0.63 7.94 21.17
N LEU A 318 -0.27 8.39 20.28
CA LEU A 318 -0.04 8.35 18.83
C LEU A 318 1.17 9.22 18.44
N VAL A 319 1.27 10.41 19.00
CA VAL A 319 2.39 11.32 18.76
C VAL A 319 3.69 10.75 19.30
N SER A 320 3.70 10.22 20.53
CA SER A 320 4.90 9.67 21.16
C SER A 320 5.39 8.38 20.50
N LEU A 321 4.47 7.53 20.01
CA LEU A 321 4.76 6.35 19.19
C LEU A 321 5.35 6.72 17.81
N GLY A 322 5.25 7.98 17.41
CA GLY A 322 5.78 8.42 16.13
C GLY A 322 4.82 8.34 14.95
N VAL A 323 3.53 8.13 15.20
CA VAL A 323 2.54 8.11 14.10
C VAL A 323 2.59 9.42 13.33
N SER A 324 2.89 9.33 12.05
CA SER A 324 3.12 10.45 11.13
C SER A 324 2.13 10.46 9.97
N TRP A 325 1.73 9.27 9.53
CA TRP A 325 0.68 9.03 8.55
C TRP A 325 -0.23 7.92 9.01
N VAL A 326 -1.53 8.08 8.74
CA VAL A 326 -2.52 7.02 8.91
C VAL A 326 -3.32 6.87 7.62
N TRP A 327 -3.34 5.65 7.09
CA TRP A 327 -4.29 5.25 6.04
C TRP A 327 -5.50 4.61 6.71
N MET A 328 -6.69 5.17 6.49
CA MET A 328 -7.92 4.71 7.14
C MET A 328 -9.14 4.80 6.22
N GLY A 329 -10.05 3.83 6.39
CA GLY A 329 -11.35 3.86 5.71
C GLY A 329 -12.27 4.94 6.29
N LEU A 330 -12.95 5.66 5.39
CA LEU A 330 -13.87 6.76 5.65
C LEU A 330 -15.12 6.60 4.75
N GLU A 331 -15.83 5.47 4.92
CA GLU A 331 -16.90 5.04 4.03
C GLU A 331 -18.24 5.80 4.23
N GLY A 332 -18.29 6.81 5.10
CA GLY A 332 -19.49 7.62 5.40
C GLY A 332 -20.06 7.35 6.79
N ASP A 333 -20.87 8.30 7.28
CA ASP A 333 -21.45 8.25 8.64
C ASP A 333 -22.51 7.16 8.76
N ASP A 334 -23.23 6.85 7.68
CA ASP A 334 -24.30 5.84 7.60
C ASP A 334 -23.78 4.44 7.19
N ALA A 335 -22.47 4.31 6.99
CA ALA A 335 -21.91 3.03 6.58
C ALA A 335 -22.11 1.97 7.66
N HIS A 336 -22.70 0.84 7.31
CA HIS A 336 -22.98 -0.30 8.20
C HIS A 336 -21.72 -1.01 8.74
N TYR A 337 -20.56 -0.42 8.54
CA TYR A 337 -19.28 -1.00 8.96
C TYR A 337 -19.00 -0.71 10.44
N ALA A 338 -18.90 -1.76 11.25
CA ALA A 338 -18.63 -1.68 12.68
C ALA A 338 -17.40 -0.83 13.05
N LYS A 339 -16.44 -0.68 12.13
CA LYS A 339 -15.22 0.12 12.30
C LYS A 339 -15.48 1.64 12.40
N LEU A 340 -16.67 2.12 11.98
CA LEU A 340 -17.04 3.55 11.98
C LEU A 340 -18.17 3.86 12.96
N LYS A 341 -18.89 2.86 13.45
CA LYS A 341 -20.10 3.02 14.27
C LYS A 341 -19.87 3.91 15.50
N GLY A 342 -20.67 4.98 15.61
CA GLY A 342 -20.65 5.91 16.76
C GLY A 342 -19.37 6.75 16.84
N ILE A 343 -18.69 7.00 15.72
CA ILE A 343 -17.46 7.79 15.66
C ILE A 343 -17.69 9.03 14.82
N ASN A 344 -17.41 10.20 15.40
CA ASN A 344 -17.27 11.43 14.61
C ASN A 344 -15.93 11.41 13.86
N THR A 345 -15.93 10.80 12.67
CA THR A 345 -14.74 10.60 11.85
C THR A 345 -14.15 11.91 11.36
N ARG A 346 -14.98 12.95 11.13
CA ARG A 346 -14.49 14.29 10.73
C ARG A 346 -13.69 14.96 11.85
N GLU A 347 -14.18 14.86 13.08
CA GLU A 347 -13.45 15.37 14.24
C GLU A 347 -12.15 14.62 14.47
N LEU A 348 -12.17 13.28 14.34
CA LEU A 348 -10.97 12.46 14.42
C LEU A 348 -9.92 12.89 13.39
N VAL A 349 -10.30 13.04 12.12
CA VAL A 349 -9.39 13.48 11.05
C VAL A 349 -8.81 14.86 11.35
N ARG A 350 -9.65 15.84 11.75
CA ARG A 350 -9.18 17.18 12.11
C ARG A 350 -8.23 17.17 13.30
N THR A 351 -8.50 16.34 14.31
CA THR A 351 -7.63 16.17 15.47
C THR A 351 -6.28 15.63 15.04
N LEU A 352 -6.23 14.55 14.26
CA LEU A 352 -4.99 13.98 13.73
C LEU A 352 -4.18 15.04 12.95
N GLN A 353 -4.82 15.73 12.02
CA GLN A 353 -4.19 16.77 11.21
C GLN A 353 -3.63 17.92 12.05
N SER A 354 -4.39 18.39 13.04
CA SER A 354 -3.95 19.48 13.94
C SER A 354 -2.73 19.12 14.78
N HIS A 355 -2.45 17.83 14.93
CA HIS A 355 -1.25 17.28 15.57
C HIS A 355 -0.15 16.87 14.57
N GLY A 356 -0.29 17.24 13.29
CA GLY A 356 0.68 16.95 12.25
C GLY A 356 0.67 15.50 11.76
N ILE A 357 -0.33 14.72 12.13
CA ILE A 357 -0.56 13.36 11.62
C ILE A 357 -1.38 13.49 10.33
N ARG A 358 -0.77 13.11 9.22
CA ARG A 358 -1.40 13.18 7.89
C ARG A 358 -2.34 11.99 7.71
N VAL A 359 -3.45 12.22 7.04
CA VAL A 359 -4.46 11.20 6.80
C VAL A 359 -4.56 10.90 5.31
N LEU A 360 -4.44 9.61 4.96
CA LEU A 360 -4.89 9.08 3.70
C LEU A 360 -6.26 8.46 3.94
N GLY A 361 -7.31 9.15 3.49
CA GLY A 361 -8.68 8.65 3.54
C GLY A 361 -8.96 7.67 2.40
N SER A 362 -9.76 6.66 2.67
CA SER A 362 -10.26 5.73 1.65
C SER A 362 -11.77 5.64 1.75
N THR A 363 -12.46 5.90 0.62
CA THR A 363 -13.93 5.87 0.55
C THR A 363 -14.38 4.96 -0.57
N ILE A 364 -15.40 4.16 -0.30
CA ILE A 364 -16.03 3.28 -1.27
C ILE A 364 -17.18 4.03 -1.95
N ILE A 365 -17.18 4.01 -3.28
CA ILE A 365 -18.23 4.54 -4.15
C ILE A 365 -19.00 3.37 -4.75
N GLY A 366 -20.32 3.49 -4.88
CA GLY A 366 -21.18 2.45 -5.44
C GLY A 366 -21.44 1.31 -4.46
N LEU A 367 -21.71 1.64 -3.17
CA LEU A 367 -22.35 0.73 -2.24
C LEU A 367 -23.76 0.40 -2.75
N GLU A 368 -24.34 -0.73 -2.36
CA GLU A 368 -25.62 -1.20 -2.89
C GLU A 368 -26.77 -0.17 -2.76
N GLU A 369 -26.73 0.67 -1.71
CA GLU A 369 -27.68 1.77 -1.47
C GLU A 369 -27.39 3.05 -2.28
N HIS A 370 -26.25 3.12 -2.99
CA HIS A 370 -25.94 4.28 -3.82
C HIS A 370 -26.75 4.23 -5.12
N THR A 371 -27.34 5.37 -5.45
CA THR A 371 -28.06 5.60 -6.70
C THR A 371 -27.46 6.80 -7.46
N PRO A 372 -27.76 6.99 -8.75
CA PRO A 372 -27.33 8.19 -9.48
C PRO A 372 -27.77 9.51 -8.81
N GLU A 373 -28.88 9.50 -8.05
CA GLU A 373 -29.43 10.67 -7.38
C GLU A 373 -28.76 10.99 -6.05
N ASN A 374 -28.26 9.98 -5.31
CA ASN A 374 -27.68 10.19 -3.97
C ASN A 374 -26.16 10.13 -3.92
N ILE A 375 -25.48 9.63 -4.97
CA ILE A 375 -24.04 9.38 -4.94
C ILE A 375 -23.22 10.67 -4.78
N ASP A 376 -23.73 11.81 -5.26
CA ASP A 376 -23.05 13.10 -5.09
C ASP A 376 -22.99 13.52 -3.63
N ALA A 377 -23.99 13.16 -2.80
CA ALA A 377 -23.94 13.40 -1.36
C ALA A 377 -22.80 12.60 -0.69
N ALA A 378 -22.61 11.32 -1.07
CA ALA A 378 -21.51 10.50 -0.59
C ALA A 378 -20.14 11.07 -1.02
N ILE A 379 -20.03 11.57 -2.25
CA ILE A 379 -18.81 12.23 -2.75
C ILE A 379 -18.52 13.50 -1.96
N GLU A 380 -19.50 14.39 -1.76
CA GLU A 380 -19.32 15.63 -0.99
C GLU A 380 -18.95 15.33 0.47
N HIS A 381 -19.55 14.30 1.06
CA HIS A 381 -19.19 13.84 2.39
C HIS A 381 -17.69 13.45 2.45
N ALA A 382 -17.22 12.60 1.54
CA ALA A 382 -15.82 12.18 1.46
C ALA A 382 -14.86 13.35 1.23
N VAL A 383 -15.19 14.27 0.32
CA VAL A 383 -14.40 15.47 0.02
C VAL A 383 -14.32 16.41 1.23
N SER A 384 -15.36 16.46 2.08
CA SER A 384 -15.41 17.32 3.27
C SER A 384 -14.39 16.99 4.36
N TYR A 385 -13.77 15.81 4.33
CA TYR A 385 -12.69 15.45 5.24
C TYR A 385 -11.40 16.26 5.01
N ASP A 386 -11.17 16.76 3.79
CA ASP A 386 -9.94 17.51 3.38
C ASP A 386 -8.65 16.78 3.79
N THR A 387 -8.63 15.45 3.59
CA THR A 387 -7.47 14.60 3.88
C THR A 387 -6.30 14.90 2.93
N GLU A 388 -5.07 14.60 3.31
CA GLU A 388 -3.88 14.87 2.50
C GLU A 388 -3.89 14.10 1.19
N PHE A 389 -4.25 12.83 1.26
CA PHE A 389 -4.57 11.97 0.12
C PHE A 389 -5.96 11.39 0.31
N HIS A 390 -6.67 11.15 -0.79
CA HIS A 390 -7.92 10.43 -0.76
C HIS A 390 -7.97 9.38 -1.86
N GLN A 391 -8.19 8.13 -1.46
CA GLN A 391 -8.45 7.03 -2.37
C GLN A 391 -9.96 6.82 -2.50
N PHE A 392 -10.46 6.81 -3.72
CA PHE A 392 -11.82 6.36 -4.02
C PHE A 392 -11.75 5.00 -4.70
N MET A 393 -12.59 4.08 -4.26
CA MET A 393 -12.67 2.71 -4.78
C MET A 393 -14.13 2.37 -5.05
N LEU A 394 -14.38 1.58 -6.08
CA LEU A 394 -15.71 1.00 -6.31
C LEU A 394 -15.96 -0.17 -5.36
N TYR A 395 -17.19 -0.29 -4.87
CA TYR A 395 -17.65 -1.49 -4.18
C TYR A 395 -17.82 -2.60 -5.19
N THR A 396 -16.83 -3.47 -5.30
CA THR A 396 -16.85 -4.53 -6.30
C THR A 396 -16.37 -5.86 -5.70
N PRO A 397 -17.02 -6.98 -6.02
CA PRO A 397 -16.62 -8.29 -5.55
C PRO A 397 -15.29 -8.68 -6.20
N ILE A 398 -14.28 -8.85 -5.36
CA ILE A 398 -12.96 -9.37 -5.76
C ILE A 398 -12.92 -10.85 -5.42
N ALA A 399 -12.46 -11.68 -6.34
CA ALA A 399 -12.43 -13.12 -6.18
C ALA A 399 -11.74 -13.56 -4.89
N GLY A 400 -12.33 -14.52 -4.20
CA GLY A 400 -11.90 -15.04 -2.91
C GLY A 400 -12.42 -14.25 -1.69
N THR A 401 -13.16 -13.15 -1.91
CA THR A 401 -13.80 -12.40 -0.82
C THR A 401 -15.21 -12.92 -0.51
N PRO A 402 -15.73 -12.75 0.72
CA PRO A 402 -17.12 -13.08 1.03
C PRO A 402 -18.13 -12.35 0.13
N LEU A 403 -17.84 -11.11 -0.26
CA LEU A 403 -18.66 -10.35 -1.20
C LEU A 403 -18.73 -11.03 -2.58
N TYR A 404 -17.62 -11.61 -3.05
CA TYR A 404 -17.60 -12.35 -4.30
C TYR A 404 -18.51 -13.59 -4.25
N GLU A 405 -18.42 -14.36 -3.16
CA GLU A 405 -19.25 -15.55 -2.95
C GLU A 405 -20.75 -15.19 -2.85
N GLU A 406 -21.06 -14.08 -2.21
CA GLU A 406 -22.43 -13.55 -2.13
C GLU A 406 -23.00 -13.24 -3.52
N HIS A 407 -22.26 -12.50 -4.34
CA HIS A 407 -22.69 -12.15 -5.70
C HIS A 407 -22.71 -13.36 -6.65
N LEU A 408 -21.83 -14.34 -6.42
CA LEU A 408 -21.86 -15.63 -7.15
C LEU A 408 -23.17 -16.38 -6.87
N GLN A 409 -23.55 -16.49 -5.58
CA GLN A 409 -24.80 -17.15 -5.16
C GLN A 409 -26.05 -16.40 -5.64
N LYS A 410 -26.02 -15.07 -5.66
CA LYS A 410 -27.10 -14.23 -6.20
C LYS A 410 -27.19 -14.25 -7.73
N GLY A 411 -26.20 -14.81 -8.43
CA GLY A 411 -26.13 -14.79 -9.89
C GLY A 411 -25.96 -13.38 -10.49
N THR A 412 -25.38 -12.46 -9.74
CA THR A 412 -25.20 -11.05 -10.14
C THR A 412 -23.78 -10.73 -10.62
N LEU A 413 -22.84 -11.66 -10.54
CA LEU A 413 -21.53 -11.48 -11.14
C LEU A 413 -21.63 -11.29 -12.66
N LEU A 414 -20.81 -10.43 -13.21
CA LEU A 414 -20.62 -10.29 -14.64
C LEU A 414 -19.72 -11.43 -15.14
N ASP A 415 -19.95 -11.87 -16.37
CA ASP A 415 -19.10 -12.88 -16.98
C ASP A 415 -17.73 -12.30 -17.41
N SER A 416 -16.82 -13.17 -17.84
CA SER A 416 -15.46 -12.77 -18.22
C SER A 416 -15.38 -11.92 -19.50
N VAL A 417 -16.45 -11.84 -20.28
CA VAL A 417 -16.54 -10.98 -21.46
C VAL A 417 -16.95 -9.56 -21.02
N GLU A 418 -17.97 -9.46 -20.15
CA GLU A 418 -18.45 -8.19 -19.60
C GLU A 418 -17.44 -7.58 -18.61
N ALA A 419 -16.82 -8.40 -17.79
CA ALA A 419 -15.82 -8.01 -16.79
C ALA A 419 -14.62 -8.98 -16.80
N PRO A 420 -13.61 -8.75 -17.65
CA PRO A 420 -12.43 -9.59 -17.68
C PRO A 420 -11.66 -9.50 -16.33
N PRO A 421 -10.95 -10.57 -15.92
CA PRO A 421 -10.20 -10.59 -14.66
C PRO A 421 -9.25 -9.41 -14.46
N ALA A 422 -8.72 -8.84 -15.54
CA ALA A 422 -7.88 -7.65 -15.52
C ALA A 422 -8.59 -6.39 -14.98
N ASP A 423 -9.92 -6.35 -15.03
CA ASP A 423 -10.74 -5.24 -14.53
C ASP A 423 -11.23 -5.44 -13.10
N HIS A 424 -10.99 -6.61 -12.48
CA HIS A 424 -11.41 -6.93 -11.11
C HIS A 424 -10.49 -6.29 -10.08
N HIS A 425 -10.52 -4.97 -9.98
CA HIS A 425 -9.63 -4.22 -9.05
C HIS A 425 -10.31 -3.03 -8.34
N GLY A 426 -11.60 -2.79 -8.56
CA GLY A 426 -12.36 -1.72 -7.88
C GLY A 426 -11.94 -0.28 -8.23
N GLN A 427 -11.13 -0.09 -9.27
CA GLN A 427 -10.64 1.26 -9.63
C GLN A 427 -11.13 1.74 -10.99
N PHE A 428 -11.95 0.94 -11.66
CA PHE A 428 -12.43 1.29 -12.99
C PHE A 428 -13.90 0.97 -13.17
N LYS A 429 -14.32 -0.31 -13.05
CA LYS A 429 -15.71 -0.73 -13.20
C LYS A 429 -16.11 -1.77 -12.18
N PHE A 430 -17.41 -2.03 -12.08
CA PHE A 430 -17.93 -3.13 -11.28
C PHE A 430 -17.64 -4.49 -11.95
N ALA A 431 -17.49 -5.52 -11.12
CA ALA A 431 -17.48 -6.91 -11.54
C ALA A 431 -18.84 -7.61 -11.32
N HIS A 432 -19.90 -6.84 -11.07
CA HIS A 432 -21.26 -7.33 -10.78
C HIS A 432 -22.32 -6.37 -11.31
N ARG A 433 -23.54 -6.85 -11.46
CA ARG A 433 -24.71 -6.03 -11.78
C ARG A 433 -25.15 -5.29 -10.53
N HIS A 434 -24.89 -3.97 -10.51
CA HIS A 434 -25.31 -3.11 -9.42
C HIS A 434 -26.83 -2.87 -9.48
N PRO A 435 -27.56 -2.82 -8.33
CA PRO A 435 -29.03 -2.68 -8.34
C PRO A 435 -29.51 -1.36 -8.97
N HIS A 436 -28.77 -0.27 -8.82
CA HIS A 436 -29.19 1.08 -9.21
C HIS A 436 -28.28 1.75 -10.23
N ILE A 437 -26.99 1.43 -10.26
CA ILE A 437 -25.99 2.07 -11.13
C ILE A 437 -25.78 1.20 -12.36
N LYS A 438 -26.05 1.75 -13.54
CA LYS A 438 -25.90 1.05 -14.83
C LYS A 438 -24.44 1.01 -15.26
N ASN A 439 -24.08 -0.01 -16.04
CA ASN A 439 -22.73 -0.19 -16.59
C ASN A 439 -22.19 1.08 -17.25
N GLY A 440 -20.98 1.48 -16.83
CA GLY A 440 -20.28 2.66 -17.31
C GLY A 440 -20.44 3.90 -16.43
N GLN A 441 -21.55 4.05 -15.71
CA GLN A 441 -21.77 5.18 -14.81
C GLN A 441 -20.83 5.15 -13.59
N GLU A 442 -20.47 3.95 -13.13
CA GLU A 442 -19.54 3.78 -12.00
C GLU A 442 -18.17 4.42 -12.25
N THR A 443 -17.67 4.32 -13.48
CA THR A 443 -16.41 4.97 -13.87
C THR A 443 -16.54 6.48 -13.80
N GLU A 444 -17.66 7.03 -14.29
CA GLU A 444 -17.93 8.46 -14.21
C GLU A 444 -17.99 8.96 -12.77
N PHE A 445 -18.73 8.27 -11.90
CA PHE A 445 -18.85 8.62 -10.49
C PHE A 445 -17.52 8.55 -9.75
N LEU A 446 -16.73 7.50 -10.03
CA LEU A 446 -15.40 7.36 -9.46
C LEU A 446 -14.47 8.52 -9.86
N LEU A 447 -14.43 8.86 -11.15
CA LEU A 447 -13.62 9.97 -11.66
C LEU A 447 -14.16 11.32 -11.16
N ARG A 448 -15.47 11.47 -11.02
CA ARG A 448 -16.12 12.66 -10.43
C ARG A 448 -15.65 12.88 -8.99
N ALA A 449 -15.57 11.81 -8.19
CA ALA A 449 -15.08 11.89 -6.82
C ALA A 449 -13.64 12.41 -6.73
N PHE A 450 -12.71 11.86 -7.53
CA PHE A 450 -11.34 12.35 -7.58
C PHE A 450 -11.23 13.80 -8.08
N ASN A 451 -11.97 14.15 -9.15
CA ASN A 451 -11.99 15.50 -9.68
C ASN A 451 -12.58 16.50 -8.67
N ARG A 452 -13.63 16.10 -7.94
CA ARG A 452 -14.26 16.92 -6.92
C ARG A 452 -13.34 17.19 -5.74
N ASP A 453 -12.65 16.15 -5.22
CA ASP A 453 -11.64 16.32 -4.18
C ASP A 453 -10.54 17.28 -4.62
N PHE A 454 -10.01 17.10 -5.82
CA PHE A 454 -8.97 18.00 -6.33
C PHE A 454 -9.45 19.44 -6.53
N LYS A 455 -10.65 19.62 -7.09
CA LYS A 455 -11.24 20.96 -7.34
C LYS A 455 -11.52 21.71 -6.05
N ILE A 456 -12.01 21.02 -5.01
CA ILE A 456 -12.35 21.64 -3.73
C ILE A 456 -11.12 21.77 -2.84
N ASN A 457 -10.36 20.69 -2.63
CA ASN A 457 -9.30 20.64 -1.62
C ASN A 457 -7.92 21.03 -2.18
N GLY A 458 -7.77 21.05 -3.50
CA GLY A 458 -6.52 21.41 -4.19
C GLY A 458 -5.49 20.27 -4.18
N PRO A 459 -4.27 20.56 -4.63
CA PRO A 459 -3.21 19.54 -4.77
C PRO A 459 -2.83 18.90 -3.42
N SER A 460 -2.75 17.58 -3.39
CA SER A 460 -2.34 16.81 -2.21
C SER A 460 -1.03 17.28 -1.61
N ILE A 461 -0.04 17.64 -2.43
CA ILE A 461 1.24 18.16 -1.93
C ILE A 461 1.09 19.42 -1.06
N VAL A 462 0.13 20.29 -1.37
CA VAL A 462 -0.12 21.51 -0.58
C VAL A 462 -0.78 21.16 0.76
N ARG A 463 -1.71 20.19 0.76
CA ARG A 463 -2.34 19.65 1.97
C ARG A 463 -1.30 19.00 2.89
N VAL A 464 -0.40 18.17 2.33
CA VAL A 464 0.74 17.58 3.07
C VAL A 464 1.60 18.66 3.73
N VAL A 465 1.94 19.71 2.99
CA VAL A 465 2.75 20.82 3.53
C VAL A 465 2.02 21.54 4.66
N ARG A 466 0.70 21.79 4.52
CA ARG A 466 -0.14 22.43 5.54
C ARG A 466 -0.08 21.64 6.86
N THR A 467 -0.38 20.35 6.83
CA THR A 467 -0.42 19.51 8.03
C THR A 467 0.97 19.30 8.63
N THR A 468 2.01 19.16 7.79
CA THR A 468 3.40 19.11 8.28
C THR A 468 3.79 20.41 9.00
N LEU A 469 3.38 21.56 8.50
CA LEU A 469 3.61 22.87 9.12
C LEU A 469 2.86 23.00 10.47
N GLN A 470 1.60 22.56 10.54
CA GLN A 470 0.82 22.53 11.79
C GLN A 470 1.49 21.67 12.86
N GLY A 471 1.96 20.48 12.50
CA GLY A 471 2.72 19.61 13.40
C GLY A 471 4.01 20.26 13.88
N TRP A 472 4.79 20.90 12.98
CA TRP A 472 5.99 21.65 13.34
C TRP A 472 5.68 22.77 14.32
N GLN A 473 4.69 23.62 14.03
CA GLN A 473 4.32 24.74 14.88
C GLN A 473 3.92 24.31 16.29
N ARG A 474 3.18 23.19 16.40
CA ARG A 474 2.73 22.66 17.69
C ARG A 474 3.88 22.04 18.50
N TYR A 475 4.80 21.31 17.85
CA TYR A 475 5.76 20.45 18.54
C TYR A 475 7.22 20.90 18.47
N LYS A 476 7.54 21.99 17.78
CA LYS A 476 8.92 22.52 17.69
C LYS A 476 9.56 22.83 19.06
N ASN A 477 8.76 23.15 20.07
CA ASN A 477 9.18 23.46 21.44
C ASN A 477 8.67 22.44 22.48
N HIS A 478 8.25 21.25 22.05
CA HIS A 478 7.73 20.23 22.96
C HIS A 478 8.78 19.84 24.02
N PRO A 479 8.40 19.57 25.32
CA PRO A 479 9.35 19.20 26.36
C PRO A 479 10.12 17.90 26.05
N ASP A 480 9.46 16.89 25.45
CA ASP A 480 10.14 15.67 25.03
C ASP A 480 11.06 15.93 23.82
N ARG A 481 12.36 15.62 24.00
CA ARG A 481 13.40 15.78 22.99
C ARG A 481 13.17 14.86 21.78
N ARG A 482 12.62 13.65 21.97
CA ARG A 482 12.34 12.67 20.90
C ARG A 482 11.29 13.25 19.94
N ILE A 483 10.20 13.80 20.48
CA ILE A 483 9.11 14.42 19.72
C ILE A 483 9.66 15.64 18.95
N ARG A 484 10.42 16.54 19.60
CA ARG A 484 11.05 17.68 18.90
C ARG A 484 11.96 17.24 17.76
N ARG A 485 12.77 16.20 17.96
CA ARG A 485 13.70 15.66 16.95
C ARG A 485 12.95 15.09 15.75
N ARG A 486 11.86 14.36 15.96
CA ARG A 486 10.99 13.86 14.91
C ARG A 486 10.40 14.99 14.09
N PHE A 487 9.71 15.94 14.71
CA PHE A 487 9.07 17.04 13.99
C PHE A 487 10.08 17.95 13.27
N ARG A 488 11.27 18.14 13.82
CA ARG A 488 12.38 18.82 13.14
C ARG A 488 12.80 18.07 11.86
N TRP A 489 12.89 16.77 11.95
CA TRP A 489 13.23 15.93 10.81
C TRP A 489 12.12 15.96 9.73
N GLU A 490 10.87 15.86 10.09
CA GLU A 490 9.74 15.95 9.17
C GLU A 490 9.64 17.34 8.51
N ALA A 491 9.88 18.39 9.25
CA ALA A 491 9.80 19.78 8.82
C ALA A 491 11.00 20.28 7.98
N ARG A 492 12.06 19.45 7.80
CA ARG A 492 13.33 19.88 7.17
C ARG A 492 13.19 20.48 5.77
N GLY A 493 12.14 20.11 5.03
CA GLY A 493 11.85 20.63 3.70
C GLY A 493 10.98 21.89 3.66
N LEU A 494 10.34 22.28 4.76
CA LEU A 494 9.31 23.33 4.78
C LEU A 494 9.84 24.69 4.34
N SER A 495 11.02 25.09 4.79
CA SER A 495 11.61 26.39 4.46
C SER A 495 12.23 26.48 3.05
N PHE A 496 12.36 25.35 2.34
CA PHE A 496 13.09 25.28 1.07
C PHE A 496 12.29 24.59 -0.03
N SER A 497 12.33 23.24 -0.09
CA SER A 497 11.70 22.47 -1.19
C SER A 497 10.18 22.57 -1.17
N PHE A 498 9.56 22.50 0.01
CA PHE A 498 8.12 22.62 0.14
C PHE A 498 7.62 24.04 -0.08
N ALA A 499 8.34 25.06 0.39
CA ALA A 499 8.05 26.45 0.04
C ALA A 499 8.10 26.69 -1.48
N GLY A 500 9.08 26.07 -2.16
CA GLY A 500 9.18 26.09 -3.62
C GLY A 500 8.01 25.39 -4.31
N ALA A 501 7.59 24.22 -3.83
CA ALA A 501 6.46 23.48 -4.38
C ALA A 501 5.15 24.26 -4.23
N VAL A 502 4.89 24.82 -3.05
CA VAL A 502 3.70 25.65 -2.79
C VAL A 502 3.73 26.95 -3.62
N TRP A 503 4.90 27.59 -3.76
CA TRP A 503 5.04 28.76 -4.63
C TRP A 503 4.74 28.43 -6.10
N ALA A 504 5.25 27.30 -6.61
CA ALA A 504 4.98 26.84 -7.96
C ALA A 504 3.50 26.53 -8.18
N ALA A 505 2.86 25.85 -7.20
CA ALA A 505 1.42 25.59 -7.22
C ALA A 505 0.60 26.89 -7.25
N ARG A 506 0.92 27.87 -6.41
CA ARG A 506 0.27 29.19 -6.42
C ARG A 506 0.35 29.86 -7.80
N ARG A 507 1.49 29.77 -8.47
CA ARG A 507 1.67 30.33 -9.83
C ARG A 507 0.97 29.52 -10.92
N TRP A 508 0.78 28.23 -10.70
CA TRP A 508 0.03 27.35 -11.59
C TRP A 508 -1.47 27.65 -11.53
N PHE A 509 -2.01 27.76 -10.34
CA PHE A 509 -3.44 28.03 -10.08
C PHE A 509 -3.79 29.52 -9.92
N ARG A 510 -2.99 30.43 -10.48
CA ARG A 510 -3.16 31.88 -10.26
C ARG A 510 -4.57 32.41 -10.59
N SER A 511 -5.25 31.79 -11.55
CA SER A 511 -6.58 32.18 -12.03
C SER A 511 -7.70 31.28 -11.46
N ASP A 512 -7.38 30.33 -10.59
CA ASP A 512 -8.35 29.45 -9.98
C ASP A 512 -8.91 30.09 -8.70
N PRO A 513 -10.21 30.42 -8.64
CA PRO A 513 -10.79 31.14 -7.51
C PRO A 513 -10.92 30.28 -6.24
N ILE A 514 -10.88 28.94 -6.35
CA ILE A 514 -11.04 27.99 -5.22
C ILE A 514 -9.68 27.57 -4.69
N ILE A 515 -8.79 27.11 -5.56
CA ILE A 515 -7.49 26.54 -5.17
C ILE A 515 -6.49 27.64 -4.80
N ASN A 516 -6.42 28.74 -5.56
CA ASN A 516 -5.43 29.79 -5.32
C ASN A 516 -5.44 30.39 -3.91
N PRO A 517 -6.60 30.73 -3.30
CA PRO A 517 -6.65 31.25 -1.93
C PRO A 517 -6.07 30.26 -0.90
N LYS A 518 -6.35 28.96 -1.05
CA LYS A 518 -5.86 27.88 -0.16
C LYS A 518 -4.35 27.77 -0.23
N VAL A 519 -3.80 27.69 -1.47
CA VAL A 519 -2.34 27.63 -1.70
C VAL A 519 -1.65 28.89 -1.20
N THR A 520 -2.27 30.07 -1.42
CA THR A 520 -1.71 31.35 -0.96
C THR A 520 -1.66 31.43 0.55
N ARG A 521 -2.66 30.90 1.28
CA ARG A 521 -2.64 30.82 2.74
C ARG A 521 -1.46 29.99 3.23
N VAL A 522 -1.30 28.76 2.73
CA VAL A 522 -0.18 27.89 3.12
C VAL A 522 1.17 28.54 2.84
N LEU A 523 1.33 29.24 1.72
CA LEU A 523 2.57 29.94 1.40
C LEU A 523 2.82 31.11 2.37
N LYS A 524 1.78 31.85 2.76
CA LYS A 524 1.86 32.94 3.74
C LYS A 524 2.30 32.39 5.12
N ASP A 525 1.71 31.27 5.55
CA ASP A 525 2.03 30.64 6.82
C ASP A 525 3.50 30.14 6.85
N LEU A 526 3.99 29.58 5.72
CA LEU A 526 5.40 29.23 5.56
C LEU A 526 6.33 30.46 5.67
N TYR A 527 5.92 31.58 5.05
CA TYR A 527 6.71 32.83 5.11
C TYR A 527 6.69 33.47 6.50
N GLN A 528 5.60 33.33 7.24
CA GLN A 528 5.51 33.78 8.64
C GLN A 528 6.41 32.93 9.54
N GLU A 529 6.37 31.60 9.40
CA GLU A 529 7.14 30.69 10.26
C GLU A 529 8.65 30.72 9.97
N PHE A 530 9.06 30.79 8.70
CA PHE A 530 10.47 30.66 8.31
C PHE A 530 11.13 31.95 7.80
N GLY A 531 10.41 33.06 7.80
CA GLY A 531 10.91 34.40 7.50
C GLY A 531 11.61 34.51 6.13
N LEU A 532 12.76 35.20 6.13
CA LEU A 532 13.56 35.48 4.95
C LEU A 532 13.97 34.21 4.18
N LYS A 533 14.30 33.15 4.90
CA LYS A 533 14.72 31.87 4.32
C LYS A 533 13.67 31.32 3.35
N ALA A 534 12.40 31.24 3.76
CA ALA A 534 11.33 30.76 2.88
C ALA A 534 10.95 31.77 1.80
N ARG A 535 11.03 33.08 2.08
CA ARG A 535 10.74 34.15 1.12
C ARG A 535 11.73 34.20 -0.06
N VAL A 536 12.97 33.82 0.16
CA VAL A 536 14.02 33.74 -0.87
C VAL A 536 14.00 32.37 -1.57
N ALA A 537 14.03 31.27 -0.78
CA ALA A 537 14.08 29.91 -1.32
C ALA A 537 12.81 29.55 -2.10
N GLY A 538 11.62 29.96 -1.61
CA GLY A 538 10.34 29.69 -2.27
C GLY A 538 10.31 30.08 -3.75
N PRO A 539 10.55 31.34 -4.12
CA PRO A 539 10.60 31.76 -5.52
C PRO A 539 11.73 31.12 -6.34
N LEU A 540 12.93 30.92 -5.78
CA LEU A 540 14.06 30.31 -6.49
C LEU A 540 13.78 28.86 -6.86
N VAL A 541 13.47 28.03 -5.88
CA VAL A 541 13.13 26.62 -6.07
C VAL A 541 11.82 26.49 -6.85
N GLY A 542 10.86 27.36 -6.58
CA GLY A 542 9.57 27.38 -7.25
C GLY A 542 9.64 27.66 -8.75
N ARG A 543 10.57 28.52 -9.22
CA ARG A 543 10.82 28.72 -10.67
C ARG A 543 11.31 27.44 -11.34
N TYR A 544 12.23 26.72 -10.71
CA TYR A 544 12.71 25.42 -11.18
C TYR A 544 11.56 24.40 -11.24
N ILE A 545 10.79 24.25 -10.16
CA ILE A 545 9.64 23.32 -10.13
C ILE A 545 8.60 23.71 -11.18
N ARG A 546 8.31 24.99 -11.39
CA ARG A 546 7.39 25.47 -12.43
C ARG A 546 7.86 25.12 -13.84
N PHE A 547 9.15 25.20 -14.10
CA PHE A 547 9.74 24.74 -15.35
C PHE A 547 9.51 23.23 -15.54
N ARG A 548 9.78 22.43 -14.50
CA ARG A 548 9.57 20.98 -14.50
C ARG A 548 8.09 20.62 -14.71
N LEU A 549 7.16 21.30 -14.03
CA LEU A 549 5.70 21.14 -14.21
C LEU A 549 5.28 21.34 -15.68
N ARG A 550 5.75 22.40 -16.34
CA ARG A 550 5.42 22.65 -17.74
C ARG A 550 5.96 21.58 -18.69
N ARG A 551 7.15 21.08 -18.41
CA ARG A 551 7.77 19.99 -19.17
C ARG A 551 6.97 18.69 -18.98
N GLU A 552 6.57 18.40 -17.74
CA GLU A 552 5.78 17.24 -17.39
C GLU A 552 4.39 17.28 -18.05
N ALA A 553 3.71 18.41 -17.98
CA ALA A 553 2.42 18.60 -18.65
C ALA A 553 2.48 18.32 -20.15
N ARG A 554 3.60 18.69 -20.81
CA ARG A 554 3.82 18.39 -22.23
C ARG A 554 4.06 16.90 -22.49
N ARG A 555 4.79 16.20 -21.59
CA ARG A 555 5.04 14.76 -21.68
C ARG A 555 3.74 13.95 -21.50
N LEU A 556 2.96 14.26 -20.47
CA LEU A 556 1.68 13.61 -20.21
C LEU A 556 0.70 13.75 -21.37
N ARG A 557 0.64 14.95 -22.00
CA ARG A 557 -0.19 15.16 -23.20
C ARG A 557 0.24 14.35 -24.43
N ARG A 558 1.47 13.83 -24.43
CA ARG A 558 2.02 12.97 -25.49
C ARG A 558 1.93 11.47 -25.12
N GLY A 559 1.15 11.12 -24.09
CA GLY A 559 0.99 9.73 -23.65
C GLY A 559 2.19 9.14 -22.90
N TRP A 560 3.16 9.99 -22.46
CA TRP A 560 4.28 9.48 -21.68
C TRP A 560 3.82 9.01 -20.28
N THR A 561 4.28 7.85 -19.86
CA THR A 561 4.04 7.25 -18.55
C THR A 561 5.36 7.09 -17.79
N TYR A 562 5.24 6.90 -16.48
CA TYR A 562 6.38 6.70 -15.60
C TYR A 562 6.52 5.22 -15.25
N GLU A 563 7.53 4.57 -15.79
CA GLU A 563 7.82 3.15 -15.56
C GLU A 563 8.85 2.96 -14.44
N PRO A 564 8.73 1.90 -13.61
CA PRO A 564 9.72 1.57 -12.59
C PRO A 564 11.00 1.02 -13.22
N PRO A 565 12.16 1.23 -12.57
CA PRO A 565 13.38 0.55 -12.96
C PRO A 565 13.31 -0.94 -12.59
N THR A 566 13.85 -1.81 -13.45
CA THR A 566 14.06 -3.21 -13.11
C THR A 566 15.06 -3.33 -11.95
N PHE A 567 14.75 -4.22 -11.02
CA PHE A 567 15.62 -4.55 -9.90
C PHE A 567 15.98 -6.04 -9.97
N CYS A 568 17.26 -6.34 -9.79
CA CYS A 568 17.77 -7.71 -9.72
C CYS A 568 18.64 -7.85 -8.46
N ASP A 569 18.37 -8.86 -7.67
CA ASP A 569 19.13 -9.20 -6.47
C ASP A 569 19.40 -10.71 -6.43
N VAL A 570 20.60 -11.09 -6.06
CA VAL A 570 21.05 -12.49 -6.05
C VAL A 570 21.60 -12.81 -4.66
N THR A 571 21.03 -13.83 -4.03
CA THR A 571 21.46 -14.31 -2.71
C THR A 571 21.97 -15.74 -2.80
N ASN A 572 22.96 -16.08 -1.97
CA ASN A 572 23.48 -17.45 -1.80
C ASN A 572 24.02 -18.07 -3.12
N GLN A 573 24.88 -17.32 -3.86
CA GLN A 573 25.65 -17.89 -4.96
C GLN A 573 26.75 -18.82 -4.48
#